data_2d7156ca277b1624da98e21221d70f40
#
_entry.id   2d7156ca277b1624da98e21221d70f40
#
_cell.length_a   1.000
_cell.length_b   1.000
_cell.length_c   1.000
_cell.angle_alpha   90.00
_cell.angle_beta   90.00
_cell.angle_gamma   90.00
#
_symmetry.space_group_name_H-M   'P 1'
#
loop_
_entity.id
_entity.type
_entity.pdbx_description
1 polymer ?
#
loop_
_entity_poly.entity_id
_entity_poly.type
_entity_poly.pdbx_seq_one_letter_code
_entity_poly.pdbx_strand_id
1 'polypeptide(L)'
;SKKQASKCLAGFIAVPLTVVYLAVGWYLCSNVWETDYTLKTDKKSGDIRIVQFADSHVGTTFHGDGFAKYMEEIQKLDPDVVLITGDFVDDDTSKEDMIQCCEALGKLKTKYGVYFSFGNHDKGYYDPSYRGYSGDDLIAELEKNNVNVLQDDTVLIDDRFYIIGRQDRSEEMEKGGHRASMEELTKDLDSSKFTVVMDH
;
A
#
# COMPACT_ATOMS: atom_id res chain seq x y z
N SER A 1 -26.07 6.98 48.93
CA SER A 1 -24.94 7.74 49.48
C SER A 1 -24.25 8.53 48.35
N LYS A 2 -23.64 9.69 48.68
CA LYS A 2 -22.92 10.56 47.70
C LYS A 2 -21.88 9.79 46.88
N LYS A 3 -21.22 8.79 47.45
CA LYS A 3 -20.21 7.93 46.79
C LYS A 3 -20.79 7.02 45.71
N GLN A 4 -22.04 6.60 45.85
CA GLN A 4 -22.72 5.75 44.87
C GLN A 4 -23.27 6.59 43.71
N ALA A 5 -23.78 7.79 43.98
CA ALA A 5 -24.19 8.75 42.95
C ALA A 5 -23.02 9.21 42.09
N SER A 6 -21.83 9.45 42.69
CA SER A 6 -20.61 9.78 41.98
C SER A 6 -20.14 8.65 41.02
N LYS A 7 -20.25 7.40 41.43
CA LYS A 7 -19.93 6.25 40.59
C LYS A 7 -20.88 6.08 39.38
N CYS A 8 -22.18 6.30 39.64
CA CYS A 8 -23.18 6.28 38.57
C CYS A 8 -22.93 7.43 37.55
N LEU A 9 -22.64 8.65 38.03
CA LEU A 9 -22.34 9.79 37.16
C LEU A 9 -21.09 9.54 36.30
N ALA A 10 -20.03 8.95 36.86
CA ALA A 10 -18.83 8.57 36.11
C ALA A 10 -19.18 7.59 35.00
N GLY A 11 -20.01 6.59 35.24
CA GLY A 11 -20.47 5.64 34.20
C GLY A 11 -21.31 6.32 33.10
N PHE A 12 -22.21 7.24 33.50
CA PHE A 12 -22.99 8.01 32.52
C PHE A 12 -22.16 8.90 31.59
N ILE A 13 -20.97 9.32 32.01
CA ILE A 13 -20.05 10.08 31.20
C ILE A 13 -19.15 9.15 30.42
N ALA A 14 -18.57 8.11 31.04
CA ALA A 14 -17.60 7.21 30.40
C ALA A 14 -18.20 6.45 29.22
N VAL A 15 -19.43 5.93 29.37
CA VAL A 15 -20.08 5.14 28.31
C VAL A 15 -20.26 5.96 27.02
N PRO A 16 -20.90 7.16 27.05
CA PRO A 16 -21.00 7.98 25.82
C PRO A 16 -19.65 8.37 25.24
N LEU A 17 -18.68 8.72 26.07
CA LEU A 17 -17.33 9.05 25.57
C LEU A 17 -16.66 7.85 24.88
N THR A 18 -16.81 6.65 25.43
CA THR A 18 -16.30 5.42 24.79
C THR A 18 -17.00 5.17 23.46
N VAL A 19 -18.31 5.32 23.39
CA VAL A 19 -19.08 5.15 22.15
C VAL A 19 -18.62 6.16 21.09
N VAL A 20 -18.45 7.42 21.46
CA VAL A 20 -17.95 8.46 20.55
C VAL A 20 -16.54 8.14 20.08
N TYR A 21 -15.66 7.75 20.99
CA TYR A 21 -14.28 7.36 20.66
C TYR A 21 -14.25 6.20 19.66
N LEU A 22 -15.02 5.14 19.91
CA LEU A 22 -15.09 3.99 19.00
C LEU A 22 -15.74 4.36 17.66
N ALA A 23 -16.77 5.20 17.64
CA ALA A 23 -17.41 5.64 16.41
C ALA A 23 -16.46 6.50 15.55
N VAL A 24 -15.70 7.40 16.18
CA VAL A 24 -14.68 8.21 15.50
C VAL A 24 -13.56 7.33 14.98
N GLY A 25 -13.07 6.39 15.81
CA GLY A 25 -12.05 5.43 15.38
C GLY A 25 -12.51 4.61 14.17
N TRP A 26 -13.72 4.05 14.24
CA TRP A 26 -14.32 3.32 13.13
C TRP A 26 -14.43 4.17 11.86
N TYR A 27 -14.92 5.41 11.99
CA TYR A 27 -15.04 6.33 10.85
C TYR A 27 -13.67 6.62 10.21
N LEU A 28 -12.65 6.89 11.02
CA LEU A 28 -11.30 7.18 10.53
C LEU A 28 -10.65 5.96 9.84
N CYS A 29 -10.85 4.75 10.38
CA CYS A 29 -10.31 3.52 9.81
C CYS A 29 -11.08 3.02 8.56
N SER A 30 -12.35 3.44 8.41
CA SER A 30 -13.20 2.99 7.28
C SER A 30 -13.18 3.94 6.08
N ASN A 31 -12.36 5.00 6.12
CA ASN A 31 -12.27 5.98 5.05
C ASN A 31 -10.81 6.22 4.67
N VAL A 32 -10.57 6.37 3.37
CA VAL A 32 -9.26 6.77 2.83
C VAL A 32 -9.20 8.30 2.77
N TRP A 33 -8.06 8.86 3.19
CA TRP A 33 -7.83 10.30 3.23
C TRP A 33 -6.71 10.66 2.26
N GLU A 34 -7.00 11.59 1.38
CA GLU A 34 -6.02 12.15 0.46
C GLU A 34 -5.19 13.23 1.15
N THR A 35 -3.89 13.22 0.90
CA THR A 35 -2.98 14.26 1.36
C THR A 35 -2.04 14.63 0.22
N ASP A 36 -1.99 15.91 -0.13
CA ASP A 36 -1.17 16.44 -1.20
C ASP A 36 0.19 16.95 -0.67
N TYR A 37 1.24 16.56 -1.38
CA TYR A 37 2.59 17.07 -1.16
C TYR A 37 3.18 17.62 -2.46
N THR A 38 3.84 18.76 -2.40
CA THR A 38 4.63 19.28 -3.51
C THR A 38 6.10 19.25 -3.14
N LEU A 39 6.86 18.40 -3.84
CA LEU A 39 8.31 18.30 -3.70
C LEU A 39 8.99 19.05 -4.85
N LYS A 40 10.03 19.81 -4.54
CA LYS A 40 10.86 20.52 -5.53
C LYS A 40 12.24 19.89 -5.58
N THR A 41 12.75 19.72 -6.78
CA THR A 41 14.09 19.17 -7.02
C THR A 41 14.80 19.98 -8.11
N ASP A 42 16.12 20.06 -8.03
CA ASP A 42 16.96 20.67 -9.07
C ASP A 42 17.27 19.67 -10.22
N LYS A 43 16.86 18.43 -10.07
CA LYS A 43 17.07 17.38 -11.08
C LYS A 43 16.10 17.55 -12.24
N LYS A 44 16.55 17.22 -13.45
CA LYS A 44 15.76 17.36 -14.69
C LYS A 44 14.70 16.26 -14.86
N SER A 45 13.85 16.06 -13.85
CA SER A 45 12.76 15.09 -13.90
C SER A 45 11.51 15.61 -14.63
N GLY A 46 11.36 16.95 -14.78
CA GLY A 46 10.11 17.57 -15.16
C GLY A 46 9.03 17.39 -14.08
N ASP A 47 7.82 17.85 -14.34
CA ASP A 47 6.70 17.65 -13.44
C ASP A 47 6.22 16.19 -13.55
N ILE A 48 6.02 15.55 -12.40
CA ILE A 48 5.55 14.17 -12.29
C ILE A 48 4.51 14.13 -11.17
N ARG A 49 3.32 13.62 -11.47
CA ARG A 49 2.28 13.36 -10.48
C ARG A 49 2.35 11.90 -10.06
N ILE A 50 2.74 11.67 -8.83
CA ILE A 50 2.83 10.35 -8.21
C ILE A 50 1.65 10.22 -7.25
N VAL A 51 0.85 9.15 -7.40
CA VAL A 51 -0.09 8.74 -6.36
C VAL A 51 0.48 7.52 -5.67
N GLN A 52 0.56 7.56 -4.35
CA GLN A 52 1.08 6.46 -3.54
C GLN A 52 0.07 6.07 -2.48
N PHE A 53 -0.11 4.78 -2.27
CA PHE A 53 -0.82 4.23 -1.13
C PHE A 53 -0.15 2.95 -0.61
N ALA A 54 -0.47 2.59 0.64
CA ALA A 54 -0.01 1.39 1.32
C ALA A 54 -1.10 0.88 2.27
N ASP A 55 -0.86 -0.25 2.89
CA ASP A 55 -1.66 -0.76 4.02
C ASP A 55 -3.16 -0.87 3.70
N SER A 56 -3.49 -1.28 2.49
CA SER A 56 -4.90 -1.40 2.07
C SER A 56 -5.60 -2.61 2.69
N HIS A 57 -4.87 -3.67 3.05
CA HIS A 57 -5.39 -4.87 3.72
C HIS A 57 -6.77 -5.26 3.18
N VAL A 58 -6.85 -5.44 1.85
CA VAL A 58 -8.12 -5.73 1.18
C VAL A 58 -8.76 -7.01 1.72
N GLY A 59 -10.07 -7.01 1.83
CA GLY A 59 -10.82 -8.07 2.52
C GLY A 59 -11.08 -7.75 4.01
N THR A 60 -10.24 -6.96 4.65
CA THR A 60 -10.39 -6.50 6.03
C THR A 60 -10.99 -5.10 6.09
N THR A 61 -10.38 -4.13 5.42
CA THR A 61 -10.86 -2.74 5.41
C THR A 61 -12.00 -2.54 4.40
N PHE A 62 -11.84 -3.08 3.21
CA PHE A 62 -12.85 -3.11 2.15
C PHE A 62 -12.62 -4.30 1.23
N HIS A 63 -13.70 -4.80 0.63
CA HIS A 63 -13.67 -5.86 -0.37
C HIS A 63 -13.38 -5.29 -1.76
N GLY A 64 -13.25 -6.16 -2.76
CA GLY A 64 -12.85 -5.79 -4.11
C GLY A 64 -13.66 -4.66 -4.76
N ASP A 65 -15.00 -4.62 -4.54
CA ASP A 65 -15.86 -3.55 -5.03
C ASP A 65 -15.62 -2.20 -4.36
N GLY A 66 -15.31 -2.19 -3.07
CA GLY A 66 -14.90 -1.01 -2.31
C GLY A 66 -13.57 -0.47 -2.78
N PHE A 67 -12.58 -1.36 -2.95
CA PHE A 67 -11.27 -1.01 -3.49
C PHE A 67 -11.37 -0.42 -4.90
N ALA A 68 -12.18 -1.01 -5.77
CA ALA A 68 -12.38 -0.51 -7.13
C ALA A 68 -12.87 0.94 -7.17
N LYS A 69 -13.73 1.35 -6.24
CA LYS A 69 -14.19 2.75 -6.13
C LYS A 69 -13.04 3.71 -5.80
N TYR A 70 -12.13 3.30 -4.91
CA TYR A 70 -10.94 4.11 -4.63
C TYR A 70 -10.00 4.20 -5.83
N MET A 71 -9.89 3.15 -6.66
CA MET A 71 -9.13 3.23 -7.91
C MET A 71 -9.77 4.23 -8.90
N GLU A 72 -11.09 4.33 -8.92
CA GLU A 72 -11.78 5.37 -9.70
C GLU A 72 -11.48 6.79 -9.19
N GLU A 73 -11.39 6.99 -7.87
CA GLU A 73 -10.98 8.28 -7.29
C GLU A 73 -9.51 8.60 -7.61
N ILE A 74 -8.60 7.62 -7.49
CA ILE A 74 -7.19 7.76 -7.89
C ILE A 74 -7.10 8.14 -9.37
N GLN A 75 -7.91 7.53 -10.24
CA GLN A 75 -7.91 7.86 -11.67
C GLN A 75 -8.31 9.32 -11.95
N LYS A 76 -9.18 9.91 -11.13
CA LYS A 76 -9.57 11.34 -11.29
C LYS A 76 -8.42 12.31 -10.99
N LEU A 77 -7.43 11.87 -10.22
CA LEU A 77 -6.21 12.64 -9.95
C LEU A 77 -5.28 12.71 -11.17
N ASP A 78 -5.55 11.95 -12.24
CA ASP A 78 -4.74 11.86 -13.45
C ASP A 78 -3.25 11.60 -13.16
N PRO A 79 -2.92 10.48 -12.47
CA PRO A 79 -1.55 10.19 -12.06
C PRO A 79 -0.66 9.84 -13.25
N ASP A 80 0.58 10.35 -13.27
CA ASP A 80 1.61 9.87 -14.20
C ASP A 80 2.09 8.45 -13.82
N VAL A 81 2.13 8.15 -12.52
CA VAL A 81 2.51 6.84 -11.98
C VAL A 81 1.77 6.57 -10.68
N VAL A 82 1.42 5.31 -10.43
CA VAL A 82 0.84 4.86 -9.16
C VAL A 82 1.81 3.90 -8.49
N LEU A 83 2.04 4.09 -7.19
CA LEU A 83 2.94 3.29 -6.36
C LEU A 83 2.16 2.63 -5.22
N ILE A 84 2.31 1.33 -5.06
CA ILE A 84 1.71 0.54 -3.99
C ILE A 84 2.86 0.02 -3.13
N THR A 85 2.99 0.56 -1.91
CA THR A 85 4.14 0.28 -1.05
C THR A 85 3.78 -0.67 0.08
N GLY A 86 3.35 -1.88 -0.30
CA GLY A 86 3.16 -3.01 0.59
C GLY A 86 1.86 -3.04 1.38
N ASP A 87 1.64 -4.18 2.03
CA ASP A 87 0.46 -4.54 2.81
C ASP A 87 -0.85 -4.29 2.03
N PHE A 88 -0.81 -4.72 0.77
CA PHE A 88 -1.95 -4.70 -0.14
C PHE A 88 -2.99 -5.73 0.27
N VAL A 89 -2.53 -6.95 0.55
CA VAL A 89 -3.32 -8.07 1.06
C VAL A 89 -2.79 -8.50 2.43
N ASP A 90 -3.57 -9.32 3.15
CA ASP A 90 -3.12 -10.02 4.35
C ASP A 90 -3.58 -11.48 4.36
N ASP A 91 -3.44 -12.16 5.49
CA ASP A 91 -3.82 -13.56 5.61
C ASP A 91 -5.34 -13.80 5.54
N ASP A 92 -6.15 -12.80 5.90
CA ASP A 92 -7.61 -12.88 5.85
C ASP A 92 -8.20 -12.43 4.50
N THR A 93 -7.36 -11.96 3.58
CA THR A 93 -7.77 -11.60 2.22
C THR A 93 -8.16 -12.85 1.43
N SER A 94 -9.41 -12.93 0.98
CA SER A 94 -9.85 -14.03 0.12
C SER A 94 -9.19 -13.96 -1.26
N LYS A 95 -9.03 -15.12 -1.91
CA LYS A 95 -8.52 -15.19 -3.29
C LYS A 95 -9.37 -14.37 -4.26
N GLU A 96 -10.68 -14.33 -4.04
CA GLU A 96 -11.61 -13.55 -4.87
C GLU A 96 -11.37 -12.05 -4.72
N ASP A 97 -11.25 -11.55 -3.49
CA ASP A 97 -10.93 -10.13 -3.25
C ASP A 97 -9.57 -9.75 -3.84
N MET A 98 -8.56 -10.60 -3.67
CA MET A 98 -7.23 -10.38 -4.25
C MET A 98 -7.30 -10.22 -5.78
N ILE A 99 -8.00 -11.13 -6.48
CA ILE A 99 -8.17 -11.06 -7.94
C ILE A 99 -8.90 -9.78 -8.34
N GLN A 100 -10.05 -9.48 -7.70
CA GLN A 100 -10.84 -8.29 -8.02
C GLN A 100 -10.06 -6.99 -7.81
N CYS A 101 -9.23 -6.92 -6.77
CA CYS A 101 -8.39 -5.77 -6.50
C CYS A 101 -7.26 -5.62 -7.53
N CYS A 102 -6.61 -6.72 -7.93
CA CYS A 102 -5.62 -6.70 -9.02
C CYS A 102 -6.26 -6.25 -10.34
N GLU A 103 -7.46 -6.73 -10.66
CA GLU A 103 -8.22 -6.27 -11.84
C GLU A 103 -8.57 -4.78 -11.79
N ALA A 104 -8.87 -4.25 -10.59
CA ALA A 104 -9.13 -2.83 -10.40
C ALA A 104 -7.86 -1.98 -10.64
N LEU A 105 -6.71 -2.44 -10.16
CA LEU A 105 -5.41 -1.83 -10.46
C LEU A 105 -5.12 -1.80 -11.96
N GLY A 106 -5.39 -2.90 -12.67
CA GLY A 106 -5.19 -3.02 -14.12
C GLY A 106 -6.05 -2.07 -14.96
N LYS A 107 -7.10 -1.48 -14.39
CA LYS A 107 -7.94 -0.48 -15.08
C LYS A 107 -7.39 0.94 -15.02
N LEU A 108 -6.42 1.19 -14.16
CA LEU A 108 -5.78 2.50 -14.03
C LEU A 108 -5.04 2.86 -15.32
N LYS A 109 -5.24 4.08 -15.78
CA LYS A 109 -4.55 4.66 -16.93
C LYS A 109 -3.54 5.66 -16.44
N THR A 110 -2.29 5.30 -16.57
CA THR A 110 -1.15 6.11 -16.13
C THR A 110 -0.15 6.23 -17.27
N LYS A 111 0.67 7.27 -17.26
CA LYS A 111 1.69 7.47 -18.28
C LYS A 111 2.86 6.50 -18.12
N TYR A 112 3.24 6.21 -16.89
CA TYR A 112 4.44 5.45 -16.55
C TYR A 112 4.17 4.11 -15.87
N GLY A 113 2.90 3.74 -15.70
CA GLY A 113 2.51 2.44 -15.15
C GLY A 113 2.13 2.48 -13.67
N VAL A 114 1.81 1.30 -13.18
CA VAL A 114 1.51 1.01 -11.77
C VAL A 114 2.62 0.10 -11.25
N TYR A 115 3.19 0.41 -10.10
CA TYR A 115 4.29 -0.33 -9.47
C TYR A 115 3.91 -0.80 -8.08
N PHE A 116 4.36 -1.98 -7.74
CA PHE A 116 4.11 -2.64 -6.48
C PHE A 116 5.43 -3.08 -5.83
N SER A 117 5.59 -2.84 -4.54
CA SER A 117 6.60 -3.47 -3.69
C SER A 117 5.93 -4.13 -2.50
N PHE A 118 6.51 -5.21 -2.00
CA PHE A 118 5.93 -6.00 -0.92
C PHE A 118 6.01 -5.31 0.44
N GLY A 119 4.96 -5.49 1.24
CA GLY A 119 4.98 -5.36 2.69
C GLY A 119 5.10 -6.73 3.37
N ASN A 120 5.07 -6.73 4.69
CA ASN A 120 5.27 -7.97 5.47
C ASN A 120 4.07 -8.92 5.39
N HIS A 121 2.85 -8.43 5.16
CA HIS A 121 1.64 -9.26 5.05
C HIS A 121 1.45 -9.89 3.67
N ASP A 122 1.92 -9.28 2.60
CA ASP A 122 1.56 -9.68 1.23
C ASP A 122 1.92 -11.12 0.88
N LYS A 123 3.06 -11.62 1.36
CA LYS A 123 3.46 -13.02 1.12
C LYS A 123 2.80 -14.01 2.07
N GLY A 124 2.06 -13.53 3.07
CA GLY A 124 1.35 -14.31 4.08
C GLY A 124 2.26 -14.88 5.15
N TYR A 125 1.72 -15.02 6.36
CA TYR A 125 2.40 -15.63 7.52
C TYR A 125 2.04 -17.11 7.67
N TYR A 126 0.91 -17.55 7.09
CA TYR A 126 0.42 -18.92 7.19
C TYR A 126 0.61 -19.70 5.89
N ASP A 127 0.33 -21.01 5.95
CA ASP A 127 0.31 -21.86 4.76
C ASP A 127 -0.65 -21.28 3.70
N PRO A 128 -0.27 -21.27 2.42
CA PRO A 128 -1.10 -20.72 1.33
C PRO A 128 -2.52 -21.31 1.25
N SER A 129 -2.75 -22.50 1.77
CA SER A 129 -4.09 -23.10 1.82
C SER A 129 -5.07 -22.34 2.73
N TYR A 130 -4.56 -21.53 3.66
CA TYR A 130 -5.40 -20.74 4.56
C TYR A 130 -6.21 -19.68 3.80
N ARG A 131 -5.56 -18.90 2.96
CA ARG A 131 -6.21 -17.87 2.14
C ARG A 131 -6.49 -18.28 0.68
N GLY A 132 -6.00 -19.47 0.27
CA GLY A 132 -6.23 -20.05 -1.06
C GLY A 132 -5.30 -19.56 -2.16
N TYR A 133 -4.22 -18.85 -1.83
CA TYR A 133 -3.19 -18.39 -2.76
C TYR A 133 -1.86 -18.12 -2.05
N SER A 134 -0.78 -18.21 -2.80
CA SER A 134 0.59 -17.91 -2.35
C SER A 134 1.02 -16.47 -2.71
N GLY A 135 2.20 -16.04 -2.25
CA GLY A 135 2.82 -14.81 -2.71
C GLY A 135 3.13 -14.83 -4.22
N ASP A 136 3.50 -15.98 -4.77
CA ASP A 136 3.74 -16.14 -6.21
C ASP A 136 2.44 -16.03 -7.03
N ASP A 137 1.32 -16.52 -6.51
CA ASP A 137 0.00 -16.33 -7.14
C ASP A 137 -0.38 -14.84 -7.15
N LEU A 138 -0.07 -14.10 -6.08
CA LEU A 138 -0.28 -12.65 -6.03
C LEU A 138 0.56 -11.93 -7.08
N ILE A 139 1.86 -12.26 -7.19
CA ILE A 139 2.75 -11.71 -8.22
C ILE A 139 2.14 -11.97 -9.61
N ALA A 140 1.79 -13.21 -9.90
CA ALA A 140 1.23 -13.59 -11.19
C ALA A 140 -0.07 -12.82 -11.52
N GLU A 141 -0.94 -12.61 -10.54
CA GLU A 141 -2.19 -11.86 -10.75
C GLU A 141 -1.94 -10.35 -10.93
N LEU A 142 -0.99 -9.76 -10.18
CA LEU A 142 -0.56 -8.37 -10.37
C LEU A 142 0.01 -8.16 -11.78
N GLU A 143 0.95 -8.99 -12.21
CA GLU A 143 1.58 -8.90 -13.53
C GLU A 143 0.59 -9.12 -14.69
N LYS A 144 -0.34 -10.07 -14.54
CA LYS A 144 -1.45 -10.30 -15.48
C LYS A 144 -2.30 -9.03 -15.69
N ASN A 145 -2.40 -8.21 -14.65
CA ASN A 145 -3.13 -6.94 -14.68
C ASN A 145 -2.21 -5.72 -14.96
N ASN A 146 -1.02 -5.94 -15.54
CA ASN A 146 -0.04 -4.92 -15.93
C ASN A 146 0.49 -4.08 -14.75
N VAL A 147 0.53 -4.62 -13.56
CA VAL A 147 1.21 -4.03 -12.41
C VAL A 147 2.65 -4.53 -12.39
N ASN A 148 3.60 -3.61 -12.33
CA ASN A 148 5.03 -3.95 -12.28
C ASN A 148 5.43 -4.27 -10.84
N VAL A 149 5.81 -5.50 -10.57
CA VAL A 149 6.25 -5.94 -9.24
C VAL A 149 7.76 -5.76 -9.12
N LEU A 150 8.19 -5.04 -8.09
CA LEU A 150 9.60 -4.77 -7.79
C LEU A 150 10.01 -5.43 -6.48
N GLN A 151 11.09 -6.21 -6.51
CA GLN A 151 11.63 -6.94 -5.35
C GLN A 151 13.15 -6.76 -5.29
N ASP A 152 13.61 -5.66 -4.70
CA ASP A 152 14.98 -5.16 -4.79
C ASP A 152 15.40 -4.82 -6.22
N ASP A 153 14.45 -4.33 -6.99
CA ASP A 153 14.62 -3.96 -8.39
C ASP A 153 14.58 -2.45 -8.60
N THR A 154 15.27 -2.00 -9.65
CA THR A 154 15.31 -0.60 -10.06
C THR A 154 14.92 -0.46 -11.52
N VAL A 155 14.01 0.47 -11.80
CA VAL A 155 13.55 0.77 -13.17
C VAL A 155 13.83 2.23 -13.50
N LEU A 156 14.43 2.49 -14.67
CA LEU A 156 14.56 3.82 -15.22
C LEU A 156 13.36 4.16 -16.10
N ILE A 157 12.69 5.24 -15.77
CA ILE A 157 11.48 5.70 -16.44
C ILE A 157 11.81 6.86 -17.38
N ASP A 158 11.54 6.68 -18.67
CA ASP A 158 11.63 7.71 -19.72
C ASP A 158 12.98 8.47 -19.74
N ASP A 159 14.05 7.80 -19.33
CA ASP A 159 15.40 8.37 -19.10
C ASP A 159 15.42 9.59 -18.15
N ARG A 160 14.42 9.74 -17.30
CA ARG A 160 14.19 10.91 -16.44
C ARG A 160 14.34 10.65 -14.96
N PHE A 161 13.80 9.54 -14.46
CA PHE A 161 13.84 9.20 -13.04
C PHE A 161 13.84 7.71 -12.82
N TYR A 162 14.29 7.31 -11.64
CA TYR A 162 14.26 5.91 -11.20
C TYR A 162 13.13 5.64 -10.24
N ILE A 163 12.56 4.44 -10.33
CA ILE A 163 11.72 3.84 -9.28
C ILE A 163 12.49 2.63 -8.76
N ILE A 164 12.70 2.59 -7.46
CA ILE A 164 13.29 1.45 -6.74
C ILE A 164 12.21 0.82 -5.88
N GLY A 165 11.92 -0.45 -6.06
CA GLY A 165 11.06 -1.22 -5.17
C GLY A 165 11.91 -2.14 -4.29
N ARG A 166 11.89 -1.91 -2.98
CA ARG A 166 12.64 -2.73 -2.03
C ARG A 166 11.82 -3.91 -1.57
N GLN A 167 12.50 -5.02 -1.29
CA GLN A 167 11.94 -6.11 -0.51
C GLN A 167 11.60 -5.63 0.90
N ASP A 168 10.54 -6.16 1.49
CA ASP A 168 10.24 -5.90 2.90
C ASP A 168 11.31 -6.51 3.82
N ARG A 169 11.49 -5.89 4.98
CA ARG A 169 12.48 -6.33 5.96
C ARG A 169 12.20 -7.72 6.53
N SER A 170 10.96 -8.17 6.53
CA SER A 170 10.57 -9.51 6.95
C SER A 170 11.21 -10.63 6.13
N GLU A 171 11.56 -10.37 4.86
CA GLU A 171 12.25 -11.34 4.01
C GLU A 171 13.61 -11.75 4.60
N GLU A 172 14.37 -10.79 5.13
CA GLU A 172 15.66 -11.06 5.76
C GLU A 172 15.49 -11.62 7.17
N MET A 173 14.61 -11.03 7.98
CA MET A 173 14.49 -11.35 9.41
C MET A 173 13.73 -12.65 9.67
N GLU A 174 12.68 -12.94 8.93
CA GLU A 174 11.75 -14.02 9.23
C GLU A 174 11.89 -15.20 8.27
N LYS A 175 12.25 -14.94 7.01
CA LYS A 175 12.30 -15.97 5.95
C LYS A 175 13.71 -16.37 5.57
N GLY A 176 14.74 -15.76 6.18
CA GLY A 176 16.15 -16.06 5.91
C GLY A 176 16.57 -15.72 4.48
N GLY A 177 15.84 -14.86 3.81
CA GLY A 177 16.18 -14.33 2.51
C GLY A 177 17.22 -13.22 2.57
N HIS A 178 17.39 -12.52 1.48
CA HIS A 178 18.27 -11.35 1.37
C HIS A 178 17.44 -10.12 0.99
N ARG A 179 17.74 -8.99 1.63
CA ARG A 179 17.23 -7.68 1.26
C ARG A 179 18.39 -6.79 0.86
N ALA A 180 18.37 -6.30 -0.37
CA ALA A 180 19.43 -5.44 -0.87
C ALA A 180 19.54 -4.14 -0.07
N SER A 181 20.77 -3.73 0.21
CA SER A 181 21.04 -2.43 0.80
C SER A 181 20.77 -1.31 -0.22
N MET A 182 20.52 -0.09 0.27
CA MET A 182 20.38 1.07 -0.63
C MET A 182 21.66 1.34 -1.43
N GLU A 183 22.84 1.02 -0.87
CA GLU A 183 24.10 1.14 -1.57
C GLU A 183 24.15 0.19 -2.78
N GLU A 184 23.74 -1.05 -2.63
CA GLU A 184 23.64 -2.02 -3.72
C GLU A 184 22.66 -1.59 -4.81
N LEU A 185 21.48 -1.09 -4.43
CA LEU A 185 20.43 -0.68 -5.35
C LEU A 185 20.76 0.61 -6.11
N THR A 186 21.63 1.45 -5.56
CA THR A 186 21.93 2.77 -6.15
C THR A 186 23.33 2.91 -6.75
N LYS A 187 24.21 1.91 -6.59
CA LYS A 187 25.63 1.98 -6.98
C LYS A 187 25.86 2.34 -8.47
N ASP A 188 24.98 1.87 -9.34
CA ASP A 188 25.11 2.03 -10.79
C ASP A 188 24.15 3.10 -11.37
N LEU A 189 23.44 3.84 -10.49
CA LEU A 189 22.47 4.84 -10.93
C LEU A 189 23.14 6.18 -11.27
N ASP A 190 22.59 6.84 -12.27
CA ASP A 190 22.94 8.23 -12.58
C ASP A 190 22.38 9.15 -11.51
N SER A 191 23.27 9.65 -10.64
CA SER A 191 22.91 10.53 -9.51
C SER A 191 22.33 11.88 -9.94
N SER A 192 22.41 12.24 -11.22
CA SER A 192 21.77 13.46 -11.76
C SER A 192 20.26 13.28 -11.94
N LYS A 193 19.76 12.05 -11.95
CA LYS A 193 18.34 11.73 -12.11
C LYS A 193 17.64 11.66 -10.76
N PHE A 194 16.35 11.97 -10.75
CA PHE A 194 15.50 11.84 -9.57
C PHE A 194 15.25 10.36 -9.27
N THR A 195 15.17 10.00 -8.00
CA THR A 195 14.93 8.62 -7.58
C THR A 195 13.80 8.58 -6.57
N VAL A 196 12.82 7.73 -6.83
CA VAL A 196 11.73 7.40 -5.91
C VAL A 196 11.99 6.02 -5.34
N VAL A 197 11.91 5.87 -4.04
CA VAL A 197 12.10 4.58 -3.35
C VAL A 197 10.79 4.16 -2.71
N MET A 198 10.33 2.96 -3.07
CA MET A 198 9.20 2.28 -2.45
C MET A 198 9.78 1.36 -1.37
N ASP A 199 9.51 1.67 -0.12
CA ASP A 199 10.03 0.96 1.06
C ASP A 199 8.93 0.89 2.13
N HIS A 200 8.49 -0.32 2.46
CA HIS A 200 7.47 -0.57 3.46
C HIS A 200 8.06 -0.68 4.85
#